data_fe4144a04ce839872890537059ecb683
#
_entry.id   fe4144a04ce839872890537059ecb683
#
_cell.length_a   1.000
_cell.length_b   1.000
_cell.length_c   1.000
_cell.angle_alpha   90.00
_cell.angle_beta   90.00
_cell.angle_gamma   90.00
#
_symmetry.space_group_name_H-M   'P 1'
#
loop_
_entity.id
_entity.type
_entity.pdbx_description
1 polymer ?
#
loop_
_entity_poly.entity_id
_entity_poly.type
_entity_poly.pdbx_seq_one_letter_code
_entity_poly.pdbx_strand_id
1 'polypeptide(L)'
;MANKLELTWYGKDEPVRVEPRLLIENPALSNVAMDADTGNMLIHGDNLLALKALETKYTGQVKCIYIDPPYNTGSAFDHYDDNFEHSLWLNLIRPRLTILWNLLHETDGSIWISIDDAEQAYIRVLCDELFGRSNFVAQIVWQKRYSRENRESIGDVHEYILVYAKNPVRFKEVRNLVPMTEEQAKVYKNPNNDPRGRWRPVPMTAQAGHATPDQFYEITAPGGKVHTPPAGRCWSLSKKTFEELLEDGRIYFGKDNNSQPNKIRYLSEVPGVAPWTWWPSDEVGHTDSAKKEIMAIFGKSNIFDTPKPETLIERIVHIATNHGDLILDSFLGSGTTAAVAHKMGRKYIGIEMGEHAL
;
A
#
# COMPACT_ATOMS: atom_id res chain seq x y z
N MET A 1 -9.14 5.42 -35.10
CA MET A 1 -8.25 5.93 -34.03
C MET A 1 -9.05 5.88 -32.75
N ALA A 2 -8.57 5.17 -31.74
CA ALA A 2 -9.25 5.18 -30.44
C ALA A 2 -9.13 6.61 -29.87
N ASN A 3 -10.27 7.18 -29.44
CA ASN A 3 -10.28 8.47 -28.75
C ASN A 3 -9.50 8.32 -27.43
N LYS A 4 -8.28 8.85 -27.40
CA LYS A 4 -7.41 8.83 -26.22
C LYS A 4 -7.77 10.05 -25.37
N LEU A 5 -8.07 9.85 -24.10
CA LEU A 5 -8.14 10.95 -23.13
C LEU A 5 -6.72 11.42 -22.86
N GLU A 6 -6.47 12.72 -23.03
CA GLU A 6 -5.17 13.32 -22.87
C GLU A 6 -5.28 14.65 -22.14
N LEU A 7 -4.38 14.88 -21.20
CA LEU A 7 -4.23 16.17 -20.51
C LEU A 7 -3.23 17.02 -21.32
N THR A 8 -3.63 18.24 -21.69
CA THR A 8 -2.78 19.19 -22.42
C THR A 8 -2.51 20.41 -21.56
N TRP A 9 -1.25 20.85 -21.51
CA TRP A 9 -0.81 22.05 -20.79
C TRP A 9 0.37 22.72 -21.50
N TYR A 10 0.69 23.95 -21.08
CA TYR A 10 1.81 24.71 -21.64
C TYR A 10 3.16 24.04 -21.31
N GLY A 11 3.99 23.78 -22.32
CA GLY A 11 5.29 23.15 -22.17
C GLY A 11 5.28 21.61 -22.17
N LYS A 12 4.10 20.94 -22.31
CA LYS A 12 4.00 19.47 -22.31
C LYS A 12 4.94 18.79 -23.33
N ASP A 13 5.04 19.35 -24.53
CA ASP A 13 5.82 18.77 -25.63
C ASP A 13 7.26 19.32 -25.70
N GLU A 14 7.65 20.18 -24.78
CA GLU A 14 9.01 20.65 -24.70
C GLU A 14 9.94 19.53 -24.24
N PRO A 15 11.08 19.30 -24.96
CA PRO A 15 11.98 18.22 -24.60
C PRO A 15 12.74 18.59 -23.32
N VAL A 16 12.58 17.77 -22.29
CA VAL A 16 13.37 17.87 -21.07
C VAL A 16 14.76 17.27 -21.31
N ARG A 17 15.76 18.13 -21.41
CA ARG A 17 17.16 17.70 -21.53
C ARG A 17 17.76 17.55 -20.14
N VAL A 18 18.13 16.31 -19.79
CA VAL A 18 18.81 16.01 -18.53
C VAL A 18 20.27 15.70 -18.84
N GLU A 19 21.17 16.51 -18.30
CA GLU A 19 22.61 16.25 -18.43
C GLU A 19 23.00 15.02 -17.61
N PRO A 20 23.82 14.11 -18.15
CA PRO A 20 24.34 12.99 -17.39
C PRO A 20 25.16 13.46 -16.17
N ARG A 21 24.89 12.91 -15.02
CA ARG A 21 25.63 13.16 -13.77
C ARG A 21 26.12 11.83 -13.20
N LEU A 22 27.18 11.90 -12.42
CA LEU A 22 27.70 10.76 -11.67
C LEU A 22 27.26 10.89 -10.22
N LEU A 23 26.87 9.76 -9.64
CA LEU A 23 26.72 9.65 -8.20
C LEU A 23 28.11 9.39 -7.60
N ILE A 24 28.52 10.24 -6.67
CA ILE A 24 29.83 10.15 -6.02
C ILE A 24 29.58 9.88 -4.54
N GLU A 25 30.14 8.78 -4.03
CA GLU A 25 30.06 8.48 -2.60
C GLU A 25 30.83 9.52 -1.79
N ASN A 26 30.22 9.96 -0.68
CA ASN A 26 30.88 10.74 0.35
C ASN A 26 31.25 9.83 1.54
N PRO A 27 32.50 9.33 1.63
CA PRO A 27 32.88 8.39 2.67
C PRO A 27 32.76 8.94 4.09
N ALA A 28 32.81 10.28 4.25
CA ALA A 28 32.66 10.92 5.56
C ALA A 28 31.24 10.83 6.12
N LEU A 29 30.24 10.68 5.24
CA LEU A 29 28.81 10.53 5.60
C LEU A 29 28.30 9.09 5.43
N SER A 30 29.13 8.19 4.84
CA SER A 30 28.75 6.80 4.62
C SER A 30 28.93 5.99 5.90
N ASN A 31 27.85 5.39 6.40
CA ASN A 31 27.86 4.49 7.56
C ASN A 31 27.81 3.03 7.12
N VAL A 32 28.98 2.47 6.82
CA VAL A 32 29.13 1.09 6.36
C VAL A 32 29.77 0.16 7.40
N ALA A 33 29.94 0.64 8.64
CA ALA A 33 30.64 -0.10 9.70
C ALA A 33 29.98 -1.45 10.05
N MET A 34 28.64 -1.53 9.96
CA MET A 34 27.87 -2.73 10.29
C MET A 34 27.49 -3.57 9.07
N ASP A 35 27.52 -2.99 7.86
CA ASP A 35 27.16 -3.65 6.61
C ASP A 35 27.87 -2.94 5.44
N ALA A 36 29.07 -3.41 5.11
CA ALA A 36 29.89 -2.82 4.05
C ALA A 36 29.27 -2.96 2.65
N ASP A 37 28.41 -3.96 2.46
CA ASP A 37 27.76 -4.28 1.18
C ASP A 37 26.25 -3.95 1.20
N THR A 38 25.81 -3.05 2.06
CA THR A 38 24.39 -2.74 2.23
C THR A 38 23.67 -2.40 0.94
N GLY A 39 24.33 -1.67 0.02
CA GLY A 39 23.73 -1.17 -1.21
C GLY A 39 22.61 -0.13 -1.01
N ASN A 40 22.32 0.25 0.23
CA ASN A 40 21.42 1.36 0.55
C ASN A 40 22.06 2.69 0.19
N MET A 41 21.27 3.65 -0.29
CA MET A 41 21.79 4.96 -0.68
C MET A 41 20.87 6.08 -0.22
N LEU A 42 21.47 7.15 0.31
CA LEU A 42 20.87 8.46 0.45
C LEU A 42 21.61 9.40 -0.51
N ILE A 43 20.90 9.98 -1.45
CA ILE A 43 21.46 10.82 -2.51
C ILE A 43 21.04 12.27 -2.24
N HIS A 44 22.01 13.15 -1.99
CA HIS A 44 21.77 14.58 -1.85
C HIS A 44 21.88 15.25 -3.21
N GLY A 45 20.79 15.87 -3.68
CA GLY A 45 20.74 16.59 -4.94
C GLY A 45 19.38 16.60 -5.62
N ASP A 46 19.32 17.27 -6.79
CA ASP A 46 18.09 17.29 -7.61
C ASP A 46 17.70 15.88 -8.04
N ASN A 47 16.45 15.53 -7.77
CA ASN A 47 15.96 14.17 -7.98
C ASN A 47 15.86 13.79 -9.46
N LEU A 48 15.64 14.72 -10.39
CA LEU A 48 15.61 14.40 -11.82
C LEU A 48 17.01 13.99 -12.32
N LEU A 49 18.06 14.69 -11.86
CA LEU A 49 19.45 14.37 -12.17
C LEU A 49 19.86 13.03 -11.55
N ALA A 50 19.51 12.83 -10.28
CA ALA A 50 19.79 11.59 -9.56
C ALA A 50 19.06 10.38 -10.19
N LEU A 51 17.77 10.51 -10.49
CA LEU A 51 16.99 9.47 -11.16
C LEU A 51 17.60 9.09 -12.52
N LYS A 52 18.05 10.09 -13.28
CA LYS A 52 18.71 9.87 -14.57
C LYS A 52 20.02 9.08 -14.41
N ALA A 53 20.80 9.37 -13.37
CA ALA A 53 22.02 8.62 -13.06
C ALA A 53 21.73 7.17 -12.63
N LEU A 54 20.60 6.92 -11.95
CA LEU A 54 20.19 5.60 -11.50
C LEU A 54 19.67 4.70 -12.64
N GLU A 55 19.13 5.28 -13.72
CA GLU A 55 18.50 4.51 -14.82
C GLU A 55 19.41 3.37 -15.33
N THR A 56 20.67 3.66 -15.59
CA THR A 56 21.61 2.67 -16.17
C THR A 56 21.73 1.41 -15.32
N LYS A 57 21.69 1.56 -14.00
CA LYS A 57 21.93 0.44 -13.06
C LYS A 57 20.65 -0.19 -12.55
N TYR A 58 19.58 0.60 -12.38
CA TYR A 58 18.39 0.17 -11.62
C TYR A 58 17.12 0.02 -12.46
N THR A 59 17.17 0.20 -13.79
CA THR A 59 16.01 -0.08 -14.64
C THR A 59 15.47 -1.49 -14.41
N GLY A 60 14.16 -1.59 -14.14
CA GLY A 60 13.49 -2.86 -13.89
C GLY A 60 13.81 -3.55 -12.56
N GLN A 61 14.44 -2.88 -11.59
CA GLN A 61 14.89 -3.52 -10.34
C GLN A 61 14.13 -3.09 -9.09
N VAL A 62 13.45 -1.95 -9.12
CA VAL A 62 12.78 -1.39 -7.93
C VAL A 62 11.43 -2.07 -7.72
N LYS A 63 11.23 -2.65 -6.54
CA LYS A 63 9.99 -3.37 -6.19
C LYS A 63 8.87 -2.43 -5.81
N CYS A 64 9.16 -1.40 -5.03
CA CYS A 64 8.22 -0.40 -4.57
C CYS A 64 8.81 0.99 -4.72
N ILE A 65 8.08 1.90 -5.32
CA ILE A 65 8.35 3.33 -5.30
C ILE A 65 7.27 3.99 -4.46
N TYR A 66 7.68 4.75 -3.45
CA TYR A 66 6.82 5.69 -2.76
C TYR A 66 7.34 7.09 -3.01
N ILE A 67 6.45 8.04 -3.31
CA ILE A 67 6.79 9.45 -3.44
C ILE A 67 5.73 10.34 -2.80
N ASP A 68 6.22 11.43 -2.22
CA ASP A 68 5.45 12.51 -1.62
C ASP A 68 5.88 13.84 -2.26
N PRO A 69 5.48 14.12 -3.53
CA PRO A 69 5.90 15.32 -4.24
C PRO A 69 5.25 16.56 -3.62
N PRO A 70 5.77 17.79 -3.88
CA PRO A 70 5.10 19.02 -3.46
C PRO A 70 3.66 19.08 -4.01
N TYR A 71 2.70 19.46 -3.15
CA TYR A 71 1.27 19.38 -3.48
C TYR A 71 0.73 20.63 -4.21
N ASN A 72 1.55 21.65 -4.39
CA ASN A 72 1.15 22.90 -5.06
C ASN A 72 -0.01 23.64 -4.36
N THR A 73 -0.04 23.61 -3.03
CA THR A 73 -1.13 24.17 -2.20
C THR A 73 -1.02 25.66 -1.94
N GLY A 74 0.05 26.34 -2.46
CA GLY A 74 0.33 27.73 -2.18
C GLY A 74 0.87 27.99 -0.77
N SER A 75 1.13 26.98 0.01
CA SER A 75 1.84 27.07 1.29
C SER A 75 3.33 27.07 1.01
N ALA A 76 4.01 28.20 1.25
CA ALA A 76 5.47 28.25 1.14
C ALA A 76 6.09 27.35 2.22
N PHE A 77 6.60 26.19 1.81
CA PHE A 77 7.50 25.40 2.64
C PHE A 77 8.93 25.88 2.37
N ASP A 78 9.74 26.03 3.41
CA ASP A 78 11.10 26.57 3.33
C ASP A 78 12.03 25.83 2.34
N HIS A 79 11.63 24.63 1.89
CA HIS A 79 12.44 23.76 1.04
C HIS A 79 11.85 23.50 -0.35
N TYR A 80 10.58 23.83 -0.60
CA TYR A 80 9.90 23.66 -1.89
C TYR A 80 8.99 24.84 -2.18
N ASP A 81 9.06 25.38 -3.39
CA ASP A 81 8.12 26.38 -3.87
C ASP A 81 6.82 25.67 -4.27
N ASP A 82 5.83 25.75 -3.40
CA ASP A 82 4.55 25.04 -3.52
C ASP A 82 3.45 25.91 -4.14
N ASN A 83 3.82 26.99 -4.84
CA ASN A 83 2.89 27.91 -5.48
C ASN A 83 3.14 27.99 -6.99
N PHE A 84 3.34 26.84 -7.62
CA PHE A 84 3.47 26.76 -9.07
C PHE A 84 2.10 26.85 -9.76
N GLU A 85 2.10 27.45 -10.95
CA GLU A 85 0.99 27.26 -11.88
C GLU A 85 0.96 25.77 -12.29
N HIS A 86 -0.23 25.20 -12.46
CA HIS A 86 -0.44 23.76 -12.74
C HIS A 86 0.44 23.23 -13.88
N SER A 87 0.67 24.03 -14.93
CA SER A 87 1.53 23.63 -16.05
C SER A 87 2.98 23.45 -15.64
N LEU A 88 3.51 24.33 -14.78
CA LEU A 88 4.87 24.23 -14.25
C LEU A 88 5.02 23.00 -13.36
N TRP A 89 4.04 22.76 -12.51
CA TRP A 89 4.01 21.58 -11.66
C TRP A 89 3.98 20.28 -12.49
N LEU A 90 3.13 20.20 -13.51
CA LEU A 90 3.08 19.05 -14.41
C LEU A 90 4.39 18.86 -15.18
N ASN A 91 5.04 19.94 -15.62
CA ASN A 91 6.36 19.89 -16.26
C ASN A 91 7.45 19.38 -15.30
N LEU A 92 7.34 19.69 -14.01
CA LEU A 92 8.25 19.18 -12.98
C LEU A 92 8.05 17.68 -12.75
N ILE A 93 6.80 17.22 -12.61
CA ILE A 93 6.48 15.85 -12.20
C ILE A 93 6.61 14.84 -13.34
N ARG A 94 6.16 15.17 -14.56
CA ARG A 94 6.09 14.26 -15.70
C ARG A 94 7.41 13.54 -16.01
N PRO A 95 8.57 14.21 -16.16
CA PRO A 95 9.84 13.55 -16.48
C PRO A 95 10.29 12.61 -15.35
N ARG A 96 10.03 12.96 -14.09
CA ARG A 96 10.34 12.15 -12.92
C ARG A 96 9.51 10.87 -12.89
N LEU A 97 8.20 10.97 -13.08
CA LEU A 97 7.30 9.83 -13.17
C LEU A 97 7.68 8.87 -14.32
N THR A 98 8.12 9.41 -15.44
CA THR A 98 8.56 8.60 -16.59
C THR A 98 9.78 7.75 -16.22
N ILE A 99 10.78 8.33 -15.58
CA ILE A 99 11.98 7.58 -15.15
C ILE A 99 11.62 6.58 -14.03
N LEU A 100 10.85 7.01 -13.03
CA LEU A 100 10.40 6.15 -11.93
C LEU A 100 9.67 4.92 -12.46
N TRP A 101 8.80 5.08 -13.46
CA TRP A 101 8.11 3.95 -14.07
C TRP A 101 9.07 2.96 -14.75
N ASN A 102 10.14 3.43 -15.37
CA ASN A 102 11.17 2.58 -15.99
C ASN A 102 12.01 1.82 -14.95
N LEU A 103 12.23 2.41 -13.78
CA LEU A 103 12.98 1.77 -12.69
C LEU A 103 12.21 0.61 -12.03
N LEU A 104 10.88 0.62 -12.11
CA LEU A 104 10.04 -0.43 -11.51
C LEU A 104 10.29 -1.81 -12.12
N HIS A 105 10.32 -2.82 -11.26
CA HIS A 105 10.37 -4.23 -11.66
C HIS A 105 9.19 -4.57 -12.58
N GLU A 106 9.47 -5.15 -13.73
CA GLU A 106 8.51 -5.25 -14.85
C GLU A 106 7.22 -6.02 -14.53
N THR A 107 7.27 -6.99 -13.65
CA THR A 107 6.10 -7.83 -13.31
C THR A 107 5.51 -7.49 -11.94
N ASP A 108 6.37 -7.22 -10.96
CA ASP A 108 5.97 -7.14 -9.56
C ASP A 108 6.11 -5.72 -8.97
N GLY A 109 6.56 -4.74 -9.78
CA GLY A 109 6.79 -3.37 -9.35
C GLY A 109 5.50 -2.57 -9.17
N SER A 110 5.45 -1.73 -8.14
CA SER A 110 4.35 -0.79 -7.89
C SER A 110 4.85 0.58 -7.46
N ILE A 111 4.10 1.63 -7.84
CA ILE A 111 4.33 3.01 -7.43
C ILE A 111 3.15 3.53 -6.63
N TRP A 112 3.45 4.25 -5.54
CA TRP A 112 2.53 4.81 -4.58
C TRP A 112 2.81 6.30 -4.47
N ILE A 113 1.84 7.13 -4.77
CA ILE A 113 2.00 8.58 -4.91
C ILE A 113 1.04 9.26 -3.95
N SER A 114 1.57 9.90 -2.91
CA SER A 114 0.80 10.79 -2.03
C SER A 114 0.48 12.09 -2.75
N ILE A 115 -0.74 12.59 -2.61
CA ILE A 115 -1.20 13.85 -3.20
C ILE A 115 -2.46 14.33 -2.51
N ASP A 116 -2.71 15.63 -2.49
CA ASP A 116 -3.95 16.22 -2.01
C ASP A 116 -4.90 16.62 -3.15
N ASP A 117 -5.99 17.28 -2.80
CA ASP A 117 -7.04 17.72 -3.74
C ASP A 117 -6.53 18.72 -4.80
N ALA A 118 -5.46 19.49 -4.53
CA ALA A 118 -4.99 20.52 -5.45
C ALA A 118 -4.55 19.94 -6.80
N GLU A 119 -3.79 18.85 -6.76
CA GLU A 119 -3.22 18.24 -7.97
C GLU A 119 -3.70 16.80 -8.23
N GLN A 120 -4.52 16.21 -7.36
CA GLN A 120 -4.96 14.81 -7.46
C GLN A 120 -5.60 14.48 -8.82
N ALA A 121 -6.49 15.33 -9.32
CA ALA A 121 -7.18 15.08 -10.59
C ALA A 121 -6.21 15.09 -11.78
N TYR A 122 -5.26 16.01 -11.78
CA TYR A 122 -4.29 16.17 -12.87
C TYR A 122 -3.24 15.05 -12.87
N ILE A 123 -2.64 14.75 -11.71
CA ILE A 123 -1.66 13.66 -11.64
C ILE A 123 -2.29 12.31 -11.95
N ARG A 124 -3.57 12.09 -11.61
CA ARG A 124 -4.28 10.88 -11.95
C ARG A 124 -4.38 10.68 -13.46
N VAL A 125 -4.76 11.72 -14.21
CA VAL A 125 -4.84 11.66 -15.68
C VAL A 125 -3.45 11.51 -16.27
N LEU A 126 -2.46 12.22 -15.76
CA LEU A 126 -1.07 12.10 -16.19
C LEU A 126 -0.54 10.68 -16.00
N CYS A 127 -0.78 10.05 -14.85
CA CYS A 127 -0.38 8.66 -14.61
C CYS A 127 -1.12 7.67 -15.51
N ASP A 128 -2.41 7.87 -15.76
CA ASP A 128 -3.17 7.05 -16.73
C ASP A 128 -2.58 7.16 -18.15
N GLU A 129 -2.04 8.33 -18.53
CA GLU A 129 -1.35 8.55 -19.80
C GLU A 129 0.03 7.88 -19.85
N LEU A 130 0.86 8.06 -18.81
CA LEU A 130 2.24 7.58 -18.76
C LEU A 130 2.33 6.07 -18.50
N PHE A 131 1.55 5.59 -17.55
CA PHE A 131 1.64 4.21 -17.06
C PHE A 131 0.62 3.29 -17.73
N GLY A 132 -0.43 3.87 -18.32
CA GLY A 132 -1.58 3.15 -18.84
C GLY A 132 -2.67 2.96 -17.78
N ARG A 133 -3.92 3.30 -18.14
CA ARG A 133 -5.09 3.19 -17.26
C ARG A 133 -5.31 1.76 -16.73
N SER A 134 -4.96 0.74 -17.50
CA SER A 134 -5.06 -0.68 -17.09
C SER A 134 -4.14 -1.03 -15.92
N ASN A 135 -3.12 -0.23 -15.67
CA ASN A 135 -2.14 -0.43 -14.60
C ASN A 135 -2.53 0.26 -13.28
N PHE A 136 -3.64 0.98 -13.28
CA PHE A 136 -4.21 1.53 -12.06
C PHE A 136 -4.73 0.43 -11.15
N VAL A 137 -4.31 0.46 -9.87
CA VAL A 137 -4.72 -0.50 -8.84
C VAL A 137 -5.80 0.09 -7.95
N ALA A 138 -5.52 1.23 -7.31
CA ALA A 138 -6.43 1.86 -6.35
C ALA A 138 -6.09 3.34 -6.12
N GLN A 139 -7.07 4.07 -5.62
CA GLN A 139 -6.90 5.35 -4.95
C GLN A 139 -7.30 5.16 -3.49
N ILE A 140 -6.35 5.37 -2.61
CA ILE A 140 -6.53 5.25 -1.17
C ILE A 140 -6.82 6.64 -0.60
N VAL A 141 -7.73 6.72 0.35
CA VAL A 141 -8.02 7.92 1.14
C VAL A 141 -7.38 7.72 2.51
N TRP A 142 -6.38 8.55 2.83
CA TRP A 142 -5.73 8.56 4.13
C TRP A 142 -6.25 9.72 4.97
N GLN A 143 -6.76 9.42 6.16
CA GLN A 143 -7.17 10.43 7.13
C GLN A 143 -5.93 11.02 7.81
N LYS A 144 -5.47 12.18 7.30
CA LYS A 144 -4.28 12.89 7.82
C LYS A 144 -4.51 13.65 9.11
N ARG A 145 -5.77 13.95 9.45
CA ARG A 145 -6.18 14.66 10.67
C ARG A 145 -7.39 14.01 11.29
N TYR A 146 -7.47 13.98 12.60
CA TYR A 146 -8.65 13.51 13.35
C TYR A 146 -9.58 14.65 13.77
N SER A 147 -9.07 15.90 13.89
CA SER A 147 -9.83 17.08 14.28
C SER A 147 -10.41 17.80 13.06
N ARG A 148 -11.60 18.37 13.23
CA ARG A 148 -12.23 19.19 12.20
C ARG A 148 -11.50 20.53 12.07
N GLU A 149 -11.30 21.00 10.85
CA GLU A 149 -10.90 22.37 10.57
C GLU A 149 -12.13 23.27 10.55
N ASN A 150 -12.19 24.23 11.47
CA ASN A 150 -13.36 25.09 11.63
C ASN A 150 -13.26 26.42 10.89
N ARG A 151 -12.13 26.71 10.23
CA ARG A 151 -11.91 27.95 9.48
C ARG A 151 -12.34 27.83 8.02
N GLU A 152 -12.48 26.60 7.52
CA GLU A 152 -12.89 26.32 6.16
C GLU A 152 -14.40 26.02 6.08
N SER A 153 -14.98 26.25 4.90
CA SER A 153 -16.41 25.92 4.63
C SER A 153 -16.69 24.42 4.77
N ILE A 154 -15.76 23.60 4.30
CA ILE A 154 -15.71 22.16 4.49
C ILE A 154 -14.26 21.84 4.85
N GLY A 155 -14.02 21.36 6.08
CA GLY A 155 -12.67 21.10 6.58
C GLY A 155 -12.01 19.91 5.89
N ASP A 156 -10.80 20.11 5.40
CA ASP A 156 -9.94 19.08 4.81
C ASP A 156 -9.31 18.20 5.91
N VAL A 157 -9.53 16.90 5.84
CA VAL A 157 -9.06 15.91 6.81
C VAL A 157 -8.31 14.75 6.18
N HIS A 158 -8.16 14.73 4.86
CA HIS A 158 -7.59 13.58 4.15
C HIS A 158 -6.60 13.98 3.06
N GLU A 159 -5.85 13.02 2.60
CA GLU A 159 -5.03 13.03 1.39
C GLU A 159 -5.28 11.75 0.62
N TYR A 160 -4.79 11.69 -0.61
CA TYR A 160 -4.89 10.51 -1.45
C TYR A 160 -3.53 9.83 -1.61
N ILE A 161 -3.57 8.51 -1.83
CA ILE A 161 -2.43 7.75 -2.30
C ILE A 161 -2.87 7.02 -3.57
N LEU A 162 -2.31 7.41 -4.71
CA LEU A 162 -2.55 6.74 -5.99
C LEU A 162 -1.63 5.53 -6.10
N VAL A 163 -2.18 4.39 -6.50
CA VAL A 163 -1.43 3.14 -6.63
C VAL A 163 -1.51 2.62 -8.05
N TYR A 164 -0.36 2.44 -8.68
CA TYR A 164 -0.20 1.79 -9.98
C TYR A 164 0.76 0.62 -9.86
N ALA A 165 0.55 -0.43 -10.66
CA ALA A 165 1.46 -1.57 -10.73
C ALA A 165 1.77 -1.91 -12.20
N LYS A 166 2.97 -2.39 -12.47
CA LYS A 166 3.36 -2.86 -13.81
C LYS A 166 2.43 -3.96 -14.33
N ASN A 167 1.96 -4.80 -13.43
CA ASN A 167 0.97 -5.84 -13.68
C ASN A 167 0.00 -5.96 -12.50
N PRO A 168 -1.21 -5.36 -12.57
CA PRO A 168 -2.17 -5.39 -11.46
C PRO A 168 -2.66 -6.79 -11.07
N VAL A 169 -2.75 -7.72 -12.04
CA VAL A 169 -3.13 -9.12 -11.76
C VAL A 169 -2.04 -9.77 -10.92
N ARG A 170 -0.81 -9.65 -11.34
CA ARG A 170 0.33 -10.17 -10.59
C ARG A 170 0.50 -9.49 -9.23
N PHE A 171 0.31 -8.16 -9.16
CA PHE A 171 0.33 -7.43 -7.89
C PHE A 171 -0.69 -8.00 -6.89
N LYS A 172 -1.91 -8.31 -7.34
CA LYS A 172 -2.94 -8.95 -6.50
C LYS A 172 -2.49 -10.31 -5.94
N GLU A 173 -1.69 -11.06 -6.68
CA GLU A 173 -1.18 -12.37 -6.24
C GLU A 173 -0.04 -12.25 -5.23
N VAL A 174 0.88 -11.30 -5.45
CA VAL A 174 2.13 -11.19 -4.67
C VAL A 174 2.08 -10.20 -3.52
N ARG A 175 1.07 -9.31 -3.48
CA ARG A 175 0.94 -8.36 -2.36
C ARG A 175 0.73 -9.08 -1.04
N ASN A 176 1.25 -8.54 0.01
CA ASN A 176 0.97 -9.03 1.34
C ASN A 176 -0.44 -8.61 1.80
N LEU A 177 -1.06 -9.45 2.60
CA LEU A 177 -2.30 -9.14 3.31
C LEU A 177 -1.96 -8.36 4.57
N VAL A 178 -2.82 -7.42 4.97
CA VAL A 178 -2.62 -6.69 6.21
C VAL A 178 -3.14 -7.52 7.40
N PRO A 179 -2.50 -7.43 8.57
CA PRO A 179 -3.02 -8.05 9.77
C PRO A 179 -4.45 -7.63 10.06
N MET A 180 -5.26 -8.55 10.55
CA MET A 180 -6.61 -8.24 11.01
C MET A 180 -6.55 -7.41 12.30
N THR A 181 -7.31 -6.32 12.38
CA THR A 181 -7.41 -5.55 13.62
C THR A 181 -8.17 -6.34 14.70
N GLU A 182 -7.99 -5.99 15.98
CA GLU A 182 -8.76 -6.63 17.07
C GLU A 182 -10.27 -6.39 16.91
N GLU A 183 -10.68 -5.25 16.37
CA GLU A 183 -12.09 -4.98 16.05
C GLU A 183 -12.64 -5.95 15.02
N GLN A 184 -11.92 -6.18 13.94
CA GLN A 184 -12.27 -7.18 12.91
C GLN A 184 -12.23 -8.61 13.46
N ALA A 185 -11.33 -8.87 14.41
CA ALA A 185 -11.19 -10.17 15.06
C ALA A 185 -12.28 -10.48 16.10
N LYS A 186 -13.08 -9.50 16.54
CA LYS A 186 -14.19 -9.71 17.51
C LYS A 186 -15.24 -10.71 17.06
N VAL A 187 -15.41 -10.94 15.76
CA VAL A 187 -16.32 -11.95 15.21
C VAL A 187 -15.84 -13.39 15.47
N TYR A 188 -14.55 -13.55 15.77
CA TYR A 188 -13.95 -14.82 16.15
C TYR A 188 -14.06 -14.98 17.66
N LYS A 189 -14.84 -15.97 18.09
CA LYS A 189 -15.08 -16.27 19.50
C LYS A 189 -14.54 -17.66 19.83
N ASN A 190 -14.54 -18.04 21.09
CA ASN A 190 -14.20 -19.40 21.51
C ASN A 190 -15.24 -19.90 22.53
N PRO A 191 -16.50 -20.14 22.11
CA PRO A 191 -17.58 -20.45 23.01
C PRO A 191 -17.48 -21.85 23.64
N ASN A 192 -16.70 -22.75 23.07
CA ASN A 192 -16.50 -24.11 23.48
C ASN A 192 -15.11 -24.40 24.10
N ASN A 193 -14.31 -23.35 24.33
CA ASN A 193 -12.94 -23.47 24.83
C ASN A 193 -12.06 -24.40 23.98
N ASP A 194 -12.20 -24.33 22.65
CA ASP A 194 -11.38 -25.10 21.71
C ASP A 194 -9.91 -24.73 21.90
N PRO A 195 -9.00 -25.68 22.11
CA PRO A 195 -7.57 -25.40 22.31
C PRO A 195 -6.89 -24.74 21.09
N ARG A 196 -7.48 -24.87 19.91
CA ARG A 196 -7.01 -24.19 18.67
C ARG A 196 -7.30 -22.69 18.67
N GLY A 197 -8.07 -22.17 19.64
CA GLY A 197 -8.28 -20.75 19.85
C GLY A 197 -9.61 -20.21 19.31
N ARG A 198 -9.62 -18.88 19.03
CA ARG A 198 -10.83 -18.19 18.55
C ARG A 198 -11.22 -18.64 17.14
N TRP A 199 -12.52 -18.85 16.92
CA TRP A 199 -13.07 -19.29 15.64
C TRP A 199 -14.42 -18.62 15.33
N ARG A 200 -14.86 -18.73 14.07
CA ARG A 200 -16.22 -18.33 13.64
C ARG A 200 -16.84 -19.39 12.74
N PRO A 201 -18.18 -19.52 12.76
CA PRO A 201 -18.89 -20.33 11.78
C PRO A 201 -18.87 -19.68 10.41
N VAL A 202 -18.65 -20.47 9.37
CA VAL A 202 -18.72 -20.05 7.96
C VAL A 202 -19.74 -20.94 7.27
N PRO A 203 -20.79 -20.39 6.61
CA PRO A 203 -21.79 -21.16 5.91
C PRO A 203 -21.16 -22.12 4.88
N MET A 204 -21.65 -23.35 4.84
CA MET A 204 -21.18 -24.39 3.92
C MET A 204 -21.92 -24.41 2.59
N THR A 205 -22.79 -23.45 2.31
CA THR A 205 -23.55 -23.43 1.05
C THR A 205 -22.95 -22.48 0.04
N ALA A 206 -22.93 -22.88 -1.25
CA ALA A 206 -22.52 -22.10 -2.40
C ALA A 206 -23.62 -22.06 -3.47
N GLN A 207 -23.49 -21.18 -4.48
CA GLN A 207 -24.35 -21.18 -5.67
C GLN A 207 -24.13 -22.45 -6.50
N ALA A 208 -25.22 -23.09 -6.99
CA ALA A 208 -25.16 -24.36 -7.69
C ALA A 208 -24.67 -24.29 -9.16
N GLY A 209 -24.41 -23.10 -9.72
CA GLY A 209 -24.14 -22.91 -11.15
C GLY A 209 -22.93 -23.68 -11.72
N HIS A 210 -21.98 -24.08 -10.87
CA HIS A 210 -20.80 -24.90 -11.24
C HIS A 210 -20.60 -26.07 -10.28
N ALA A 211 -21.68 -26.55 -9.63
CA ALA A 211 -21.61 -27.62 -8.65
C ALA A 211 -21.45 -28.99 -9.34
N THR A 212 -20.70 -29.85 -8.66
CA THR A 212 -20.54 -31.27 -9.03
C THR A 212 -21.51 -32.14 -8.24
N PRO A 213 -21.87 -33.36 -8.72
CA PRO A 213 -22.84 -34.21 -8.04
C PRO A 213 -22.51 -34.58 -6.59
N ASP A 214 -21.23 -34.64 -6.23
CA ASP A 214 -20.71 -34.92 -4.91
C ASP A 214 -20.91 -33.77 -3.88
N GLN A 215 -21.45 -32.62 -4.33
CA GLN A 215 -21.83 -31.50 -3.48
C GLN A 215 -23.31 -31.47 -3.11
N PHE A 216 -24.09 -32.50 -3.50
CA PHE A 216 -25.50 -32.70 -3.19
C PHE A 216 -25.67 -33.97 -2.38
N TYR A 217 -25.63 -33.86 -1.06
CA TYR A 217 -25.79 -35.00 -0.14
C TYR A 217 -26.55 -34.55 1.11
N GLU A 218 -27.14 -35.54 1.81
CA GLU A 218 -27.79 -35.32 3.09
C GLU A 218 -26.76 -35.33 4.21
N ILE A 219 -26.97 -34.44 5.19
CA ILE A 219 -26.16 -34.34 6.40
C ILE A 219 -27.10 -34.51 7.60
N THR A 220 -26.86 -35.53 8.38
CA THR A 220 -27.56 -35.74 9.66
C THR A 220 -26.77 -35.02 10.76
N ALA A 221 -27.39 -34.01 11.36
CA ALA A 221 -26.82 -33.32 12.50
C ALA A 221 -26.77 -34.20 13.75
N PRO A 222 -25.87 -33.95 14.72
CA PRO A 222 -25.79 -34.71 15.96
C PRO A 222 -27.10 -34.81 16.75
N GLY A 223 -27.97 -33.79 16.65
CA GLY A 223 -29.30 -33.80 17.26
C GLY A 223 -30.37 -34.51 16.43
N GLY A 224 -29.99 -35.18 15.33
CA GLY A 224 -30.86 -36.04 14.52
C GLY A 224 -31.57 -35.33 13.34
N LYS A 225 -31.45 -34.01 13.20
CA LYS A 225 -32.04 -33.28 12.08
C LYS A 225 -31.26 -33.51 10.79
N VAL A 226 -31.98 -33.83 9.71
CA VAL A 226 -31.39 -33.98 8.37
C VAL A 226 -31.43 -32.65 7.61
N HIS A 227 -30.32 -32.31 6.98
CA HIS A 227 -30.13 -31.14 6.17
C HIS A 227 -29.75 -31.50 4.74
N THR A 228 -30.36 -30.82 3.78
CA THR A 228 -29.97 -30.83 2.36
C THR A 228 -29.63 -29.44 1.91
N PRO A 229 -28.89 -29.25 0.81
CA PRO A 229 -28.65 -27.92 0.28
C PRO A 229 -29.98 -27.22 -0.05
N PRO A 230 -30.17 -25.91 0.28
CA PRO A 230 -31.34 -25.14 -0.12
C PRO A 230 -31.52 -25.10 -1.64
N ALA A 231 -32.73 -24.89 -2.12
CA ALA A 231 -33.03 -24.77 -3.55
C ALA A 231 -32.09 -23.75 -4.24
N GLY A 232 -31.51 -24.13 -5.37
CA GLY A 232 -30.54 -23.33 -6.14
C GLY A 232 -29.13 -23.25 -5.52
N ARG A 233 -28.86 -24.00 -4.45
CA ARG A 233 -27.53 -24.05 -3.78
C ARG A 233 -27.03 -25.48 -3.70
N CYS A 234 -25.72 -25.59 -3.47
CA CYS A 234 -25.02 -26.86 -3.17
C CYS A 234 -24.21 -26.69 -1.88
N TRP A 235 -23.69 -27.79 -1.32
CA TRP A 235 -22.64 -27.68 -0.33
C TRP A 235 -21.35 -27.19 -0.97
N SER A 236 -20.61 -26.32 -0.30
CA SER A 236 -19.32 -25.81 -0.78
C SER A 236 -18.18 -26.83 -0.67
N LEU A 237 -18.47 -28.01 -0.12
CA LEU A 237 -17.53 -29.11 0.10
C LEU A 237 -18.07 -30.39 -0.53
N SER A 238 -17.17 -31.25 -1.02
CA SER A 238 -17.51 -32.60 -1.37
C SER A 238 -17.87 -33.41 -0.12
N LYS A 239 -18.60 -34.50 -0.27
CA LYS A 239 -18.95 -35.35 0.87
C LYS A 239 -17.73 -35.88 1.63
N LYS A 240 -16.68 -36.26 0.91
CA LYS A 240 -15.42 -36.72 1.50
C LYS A 240 -14.76 -35.62 2.37
N THR A 241 -14.61 -34.41 1.84
CA THR A 241 -14.02 -33.30 2.60
C THR A 241 -14.87 -32.91 3.80
N PHE A 242 -16.20 -33.02 3.70
CA PHE A 242 -17.09 -32.81 4.84
C PHE A 242 -16.84 -33.81 5.95
N GLU A 243 -16.74 -35.13 5.61
CA GLU A 243 -16.47 -36.19 6.57
C GLU A 243 -15.13 -36.01 7.28
N GLU A 244 -14.06 -35.66 6.53
CA GLU A 244 -12.74 -35.35 7.09
C GLU A 244 -12.80 -34.17 8.09
N LEU A 245 -13.53 -33.07 7.74
CA LEU A 245 -13.70 -31.93 8.64
C LEU A 245 -14.61 -32.24 9.85
N LEU A 246 -15.55 -33.14 9.69
CA LEU A 246 -16.40 -33.57 10.79
C LEU A 246 -15.59 -34.39 11.82
N GLU A 247 -14.74 -35.32 11.37
CA GLU A 247 -13.81 -36.07 12.21
C GLU A 247 -12.81 -35.17 12.94
N ASP A 248 -12.30 -34.11 12.25
CA ASP A 248 -11.41 -33.07 12.85
C ASP A 248 -12.16 -32.09 13.79
N GLY A 249 -13.47 -32.27 13.99
CA GLY A 249 -14.28 -31.40 14.84
C GLY A 249 -14.43 -29.97 14.27
N ARG A 250 -14.34 -29.80 12.94
CA ARG A 250 -14.42 -28.49 12.25
C ARG A 250 -15.79 -28.18 11.65
N ILE A 251 -16.81 -28.95 12.01
CA ILE A 251 -18.19 -28.70 11.61
C ILE A 251 -19.00 -28.31 12.85
N TYR A 252 -19.72 -27.21 12.74
CA TYR A 252 -20.54 -26.63 13.79
C TYR A 252 -22.03 -26.66 13.40
N PHE A 253 -22.87 -27.30 14.22
CA PHE A 253 -24.29 -27.46 14.01
C PHE A 253 -25.17 -26.54 14.91
N GLY A 254 -24.59 -25.41 15.32
CA GLY A 254 -25.27 -24.51 16.26
C GLY A 254 -25.18 -25.00 17.71
N LYS A 255 -25.75 -24.20 18.64
CA LYS A 255 -25.74 -24.51 20.07
C LYS A 255 -26.62 -25.71 20.40
N ASP A 256 -27.65 -25.96 19.58
CA ASP A 256 -28.65 -27.04 19.72
C ASP A 256 -28.24 -28.33 19.01
N ASN A 257 -27.08 -28.36 18.35
CA ASN A 257 -26.60 -29.45 17.50
C ASN A 257 -27.57 -29.85 16.38
N ASN A 258 -28.50 -28.98 15.98
CA ASN A 258 -29.51 -29.23 14.95
C ASN A 258 -29.56 -28.15 13.86
N SER A 259 -28.77 -27.10 13.99
CA SER A 259 -28.68 -26.03 12.98
C SER A 259 -28.00 -26.53 11.71
N GLN A 260 -28.23 -25.81 10.60
CA GLN A 260 -27.53 -26.06 9.34
C GLN A 260 -26.00 -26.08 9.57
N PRO A 261 -25.26 -27.05 8.98
CA PRO A 261 -23.84 -27.16 9.21
C PRO A 261 -23.06 -25.95 8.71
N ASN A 262 -22.12 -25.55 9.53
CA ASN A 262 -21.16 -24.47 9.21
C ASN A 262 -19.74 -25.00 9.41
N LYS A 263 -18.81 -24.57 8.56
CA LYS A 263 -17.40 -24.85 8.74
C LYS A 263 -16.83 -23.94 9.83
N ILE A 264 -16.05 -24.47 10.74
CA ILE A 264 -15.26 -23.71 11.70
C ILE A 264 -14.03 -23.14 10.98
N ARG A 265 -13.83 -21.82 11.10
CA ARG A 265 -12.61 -21.14 10.65
C ARG A 265 -11.92 -20.49 11.85
N TYR A 266 -10.71 -20.93 12.15
CA TYR A 266 -9.92 -20.38 13.25
C TYR A 266 -9.28 -19.04 12.85
N LEU A 267 -9.16 -18.15 13.83
CA LEU A 267 -8.49 -16.86 13.64
C LEU A 267 -7.02 -17.07 13.27
N SER A 268 -6.35 -18.04 13.89
CA SER A 268 -4.96 -18.40 13.61
C SER A 268 -4.69 -18.86 12.17
N GLU A 269 -5.74 -19.27 11.45
CA GLU A 269 -5.64 -19.71 10.05
C GLU A 269 -5.91 -18.57 9.05
N VAL A 270 -6.20 -17.38 9.53
CA VAL A 270 -6.45 -16.22 8.66
C VAL A 270 -5.12 -15.52 8.40
N PRO A 271 -4.58 -15.58 7.17
CA PRO A 271 -3.28 -15.01 6.85
C PRO A 271 -3.29 -13.47 6.88
N GLY A 272 -4.46 -12.86 7.06
CA GLY A 272 -4.71 -11.42 7.01
C GLY A 272 -5.94 -11.10 6.18
N VAL A 273 -6.17 -9.81 5.97
CA VAL A 273 -7.25 -9.28 5.15
C VAL A 273 -6.69 -8.49 3.96
N ALA A 274 -7.44 -8.44 2.87
CA ALA A 274 -7.06 -7.59 1.76
C ALA A 274 -7.07 -6.12 2.22
N PRO A 275 -6.04 -5.33 1.89
CA PRO A 275 -6.06 -3.90 2.17
C PRO A 275 -7.25 -3.25 1.46
N TRP A 276 -7.83 -2.25 2.10
CA TRP A 276 -8.94 -1.46 1.57
C TRP A 276 -8.50 -0.03 1.24
N THR A 277 -9.39 0.77 0.69
CA THR A 277 -9.05 2.12 0.21
C THR A 277 -9.30 3.23 1.24
N TRP A 278 -9.82 2.92 2.42
CA TRP A 278 -9.98 3.85 3.53
C TRP A 278 -8.94 3.55 4.61
N TRP A 279 -8.03 4.49 4.86
CA TRP A 279 -6.97 4.37 5.86
C TRP A 279 -7.17 5.41 6.96
N PRO A 280 -7.82 5.03 8.05
CA PRO A 280 -8.09 5.95 9.15
C PRO A 280 -6.82 6.22 9.98
N SER A 281 -6.82 7.39 10.63
CA SER A 281 -5.66 7.88 11.41
C SER A 281 -5.28 7.02 12.61
N ASP A 282 -6.23 6.28 13.17
CA ASP A 282 -5.99 5.34 14.28
C ASP A 282 -5.27 4.06 13.85
N GLU A 283 -5.32 3.71 12.57
CA GLU A 283 -4.61 2.55 12.03
C GLU A 283 -3.23 2.89 11.46
N VAL A 284 -3.07 4.07 10.83
CA VAL A 284 -1.86 4.42 10.07
C VAL A 284 -1.19 5.72 10.52
N GLY A 285 -1.64 6.28 11.63
CA GLY A 285 -1.13 7.56 12.11
C GLY A 285 -1.68 8.77 11.33
N HIS A 286 -1.29 9.95 11.78
CA HIS A 286 -1.68 11.24 11.23
C HIS A 286 -0.52 12.23 11.31
N THR A 287 -0.64 13.41 10.70
CA THR A 287 0.44 14.41 10.60
C THR A 287 1.03 14.80 11.97
N ASP A 288 0.19 14.96 13.01
CA ASP A 288 0.69 15.32 14.35
C ASP A 288 1.47 14.18 15.01
N SER A 289 1.11 12.91 14.76
CA SER A 289 1.89 11.76 15.26
C SER A 289 3.26 11.73 14.60
N ALA A 290 3.32 11.95 13.29
CA ALA A 290 4.57 11.99 12.53
C ALA A 290 5.52 13.09 13.05
N LYS A 291 5.00 14.30 13.33
CA LYS A 291 5.81 15.35 13.96
C LYS A 291 6.38 14.93 15.31
N LYS A 292 5.59 14.24 16.13
CA LYS A 292 6.06 13.74 17.43
C LYS A 292 7.13 12.67 17.29
N GLU A 293 7.04 11.81 16.29
CA GLU A 293 8.06 10.80 15.97
C GLU A 293 9.41 11.49 15.65
N ILE A 294 9.40 12.47 14.73
CA ILE A 294 10.61 13.25 14.40
C ILE A 294 11.15 14.01 15.62
N MET A 295 10.27 14.66 16.38
CA MET A 295 10.67 15.39 17.60
C MET A 295 11.31 14.48 18.66
N ALA A 296 10.87 13.23 18.75
CA ALA A 296 11.45 12.27 19.69
C ALA A 296 12.88 11.86 19.32
N ILE A 297 13.22 11.88 18.02
CA ILE A 297 14.53 11.49 17.50
C ILE A 297 15.49 12.70 17.48
N PHE A 298 15.05 13.82 16.93
CA PHE A 298 15.92 14.99 16.64
C PHE A 298 15.71 16.18 17.60
N GLY A 299 14.77 16.10 18.54
CA GLY A 299 14.43 17.23 19.42
C GLY A 299 13.47 18.22 18.73
N LYS A 300 13.33 19.43 19.31
CA LYS A 300 12.34 20.43 18.86
C LYS A 300 12.91 21.46 17.87
N SER A 301 14.20 21.46 17.62
CA SER A 301 14.86 22.36 16.66
C SER A 301 15.06 21.64 15.33
N ASN A 302 14.85 22.36 14.22
CA ASN A 302 15.03 21.86 12.85
C ASN A 302 14.11 20.67 12.49
N ILE A 303 12.82 20.80 12.77
CA ILE A 303 11.83 19.76 12.47
C ILE A 303 11.36 19.96 11.03
N PHE A 304 11.35 18.88 10.26
CA PHE A 304 10.70 18.85 8.96
C PHE A 304 9.19 19.12 9.12
N ASP A 305 8.63 20.03 8.31
CA ASP A 305 7.30 20.58 8.56
C ASP A 305 6.15 19.58 8.41
N THR A 306 6.24 18.69 7.44
CA THR A 306 5.15 17.76 7.10
C THR A 306 5.63 16.33 6.90
N PRO A 307 6.23 15.68 7.93
CA PRO A 307 6.64 14.29 7.80
C PRO A 307 5.42 13.38 7.65
N LYS A 308 5.56 12.28 6.92
CA LYS A 308 4.58 11.20 6.92
C LYS A 308 4.83 10.28 8.11
N PRO A 309 3.78 9.75 8.78
CA PRO A 309 3.94 8.83 9.91
C PRO A 309 4.58 7.51 9.46
N GLU A 310 5.46 6.96 10.29
CA GLU A 310 6.10 5.67 9.99
C GLU A 310 5.07 4.57 9.75
N THR A 311 4.00 4.53 10.51
CA THR A 311 2.93 3.52 10.38
C THR A 311 2.21 3.54 9.02
N LEU A 312 2.12 4.72 8.37
CA LEU A 312 1.60 4.83 7.01
C LEU A 312 2.54 4.17 6.01
N ILE A 313 3.83 4.52 6.11
CA ILE A 313 4.86 3.98 5.22
C ILE A 313 5.07 2.49 5.47
N GLU A 314 5.05 2.03 6.74
CA GLU A 314 5.10 0.61 7.10
C GLU A 314 3.99 -0.18 6.41
N ARG A 315 2.75 0.34 6.37
CA ARG A 315 1.63 -0.31 5.68
C ARG A 315 1.89 -0.43 4.18
N ILE A 316 2.38 0.63 3.53
CA ILE A 316 2.72 0.61 2.09
C ILE A 316 3.81 -0.42 1.81
N VAL A 317 4.91 -0.33 2.55
CA VAL A 317 6.08 -1.21 2.43
C VAL A 317 5.68 -2.66 2.69
N HIS A 318 4.87 -2.91 3.72
CA HIS A 318 4.35 -4.26 4.02
C HIS A 318 3.54 -4.82 2.86
N ILE A 319 2.59 -4.06 2.31
CA ILE A 319 1.72 -4.54 1.21
C ILE A 319 2.54 -4.83 -0.05
N ALA A 320 3.48 -3.95 -0.38
CA ALA A 320 4.15 -3.94 -1.68
C ALA A 320 5.42 -4.79 -1.75
N THR A 321 6.04 -5.15 -0.62
CA THR A 321 7.40 -5.70 -0.59
C THR A 321 7.59 -6.81 0.44
N ASN A 322 8.67 -7.58 0.25
CA ASN A 322 9.19 -8.56 1.20
C ASN A 322 10.59 -8.15 1.67
N HIS A 323 11.15 -8.89 2.64
CA HIS A 323 12.51 -8.68 3.12
C HIS A 323 13.53 -8.73 1.96
N GLY A 324 14.44 -7.77 1.92
CA GLY A 324 15.50 -7.67 0.90
C GLY A 324 15.06 -6.97 -0.40
N ASP A 325 13.77 -6.71 -0.63
CA ASP A 325 13.29 -5.97 -1.79
C ASP A 325 13.77 -4.50 -1.78
N LEU A 326 13.99 -3.93 -2.96
CA LEU A 326 14.45 -2.56 -3.13
C LEU A 326 13.27 -1.57 -3.20
N ILE A 327 13.34 -0.56 -2.34
CA ILE A 327 12.41 0.58 -2.28
C ILE A 327 13.12 1.83 -2.79
N LEU A 328 12.41 2.71 -3.50
CA LEU A 328 12.92 4.00 -3.92
C LEU A 328 11.94 5.11 -3.52
N ASP A 329 12.49 6.19 -2.97
CA ASP A 329 11.78 7.45 -2.72
C ASP A 329 12.62 8.62 -3.25
N SER A 330 12.10 9.31 -4.26
CA SER A 330 12.79 10.43 -4.89
C SER A 330 12.34 11.81 -4.37
N PHE A 331 11.47 11.83 -3.38
CA PHE A 331 11.04 13.01 -2.63
C PHE A 331 11.11 12.68 -1.14
N LEU A 332 12.32 12.33 -0.67
CA LEU A 332 12.54 11.65 0.60
C LEU A 332 12.13 12.48 1.82
N GLY A 333 12.23 13.80 1.74
CA GLY A 333 11.83 14.73 2.79
C GLY A 333 12.52 14.39 4.12
N SER A 334 11.72 14.07 5.13
CA SER A 334 12.19 13.73 6.47
C SER A 334 12.95 12.39 6.60
N GLY A 335 13.06 11.61 5.53
CA GLY A 335 13.71 10.29 5.57
C GLY A 335 12.84 9.13 6.08
N THR A 336 11.55 9.35 6.31
CA THR A 336 10.65 8.33 6.87
C THR A 336 10.65 7.04 6.06
N THR A 337 10.61 7.13 4.71
CA THR A 337 10.63 5.95 3.83
C THR A 337 11.90 5.13 4.01
N ALA A 338 13.06 5.77 4.06
CA ALA A 338 14.35 5.10 4.26
C ALA A 338 14.43 4.45 5.66
N ALA A 339 13.97 5.16 6.70
CA ALA A 339 13.95 4.65 8.07
C ALA A 339 13.06 3.41 8.21
N VAL A 340 11.86 3.44 7.65
CA VAL A 340 10.92 2.31 7.65
C VAL A 340 11.46 1.14 6.83
N ALA A 341 11.99 1.39 5.64
CA ALA A 341 12.60 0.35 4.81
C ALA A 341 13.73 -0.36 5.56
N HIS A 342 14.61 0.39 6.23
CA HIS A 342 15.68 -0.14 7.05
C HIS A 342 15.16 -0.99 8.21
N LYS A 343 14.23 -0.49 9.01
CA LYS A 343 13.62 -1.20 10.15
C LYS A 343 12.95 -2.51 9.72
N MET A 344 12.36 -2.52 8.53
CA MET A 344 11.67 -3.69 7.99
C MET A 344 12.61 -4.65 7.21
N GLY A 345 13.91 -4.39 7.13
CA GLY A 345 14.88 -5.22 6.40
C GLY A 345 14.73 -5.17 4.88
N ARG A 346 14.32 -4.03 4.34
CA ARG A 346 14.30 -3.73 2.91
C ARG A 346 15.52 -2.93 2.52
N LYS A 347 15.93 -3.03 1.26
CA LYS A 347 16.92 -2.12 0.67
C LYS A 347 16.23 -0.83 0.24
N TYR A 348 16.97 0.29 0.26
CA TYR A 348 16.38 1.57 -0.11
C TYR A 348 17.34 2.48 -0.87
N ILE A 349 16.77 3.32 -1.72
CA ILE A 349 17.39 4.47 -2.34
C ILE A 349 16.49 5.67 -2.03
N GLY A 350 17.03 6.66 -1.34
CA GLY A 350 16.36 7.91 -1.04
C GLY A 350 17.06 9.08 -1.73
N ILE A 351 16.30 10.03 -2.28
CA ILE A 351 16.83 11.24 -2.92
C ILE A 351 16.20 12.46 -2.25
N GLU A 352 17.03 13.40 -1.80
CA GLU A 352 16.59 14.64 -1.19
C GLU A 352 17.52 15.80 -1.59
N MET A 353 16.93 16.96 -1.88
CA MET A 353 17.68 18.15 -2.28
C MET A 353 18.00 19.06 -1.11
N GLY A 354 17.19 19.02 -0.06
CA GLY A 354 17.30 19.92 1.09
C GLY A 354 18.56 19.64 1.93
N GLU A 355 19.14 20.70 2.50
CA GLU A 355 20.33 20.61 3.37
C GLU A 355 20.11 19.73 4.62
N HIS A 356 18.85 19.50 5.01
CA HIS A 356 18.48 18.61 6.10
C HIS A 356 18.76 17.11 5.80
N ALA A 357 19.09 16.78 4.54
CA ALA A 357 19.52 15.43 4.15
C ALA A 357 20.99 15.12 4.53
N LEU A 358 21.76 16.12 4.94
CA LEU A 358 23.14 16.02 5.38
C LEU A 358 23.24 16.00 6.92
#